data_2d5656eb6bcc759bb87cd57efea66809
#
_entry.id   2d5656eb6bcc759bb87cd57efea66809
#
_cell.length_a   1.000
_cell.length_b   1.000
_cell.length_c   1.000
_cell.angle_alpha   90.00
_cell.angle_beta   90.00
_cell.angle_gamma   90.00
#
_symmetry.space_group_name_H-M   'P 1'
#
loop_
_entity.id
_entity.type
_entity.pdbx_description
1 polymer ?
#
loop_
_entity_poly.entity_id
_entity_poly.type
_entity_poly.pdbx_seq_one_letter_code
_entity_poly.pdbx_strand_id
1 'polypeptide(L)'
;MKKIILSILSCILIISVYAQSDPAPKPPSSDFVGRYVFPEGSVVPDVTVALSGEALTMTSAAGASALTELGRDTFTIVEFSGVAIFKRGEDKKVNAVHIEAQGYVLDGQKQSSGAWSFTYYLRPNRDLLLKK
;
A
#
# COMPACT_ATOMS: atom_id res chain seq x y z
N MET A 1 30.38 4.41 -67.23
CA MET A 1 29.10 3.91 -66.71
C MET A 1 29.29 2.89 -65.57
N LYS A 2 30.36 2.99 -64.83
CA LYS A 2 30.63 2.01 -63.73
C LYS A 2 30.73 2.65 -62.36
N LYS A 3 30.19 3.89 -62.20
CA LYS A 3 30.35 4.66 -60.96
C LYS A 3 29.07 5.01 -60.25
N ILE A 4 27.93 4.46 -60.61
CA ILE A 4 26.62 4.85 -60.04
C ILE A 4 26.07 3.78 -59.08
N ILE A 5 26.70 2.62 -59.00
CA ILE A 5 26.13 1.47 -58.25
C ILE A 5 26.57 1.48 -56.77
N LEU A 6 27.50 2.36 -56.40
CA LEU A 6 28.07 2.33 -55.05
C LEU A 6 27.42 3.32 -54.07
N SER A 7 26.38 4.01 -54.48
CA SER A 7 25.74 5.07 -53.65
C SER A 7 24.43 4.70 -53.00
N ILE A 8 23.95 3.47 -53.14
CA ILE A 8 22.62 3.06 -52.69
C ILE A 8 22.67 2.17 -51.44
N LEU A 9 23.85 1.87 -50.94
CA LEU A 9 23.98 0.96 -49.80
C LEU A 9 24.25 1.68 -48.45
N SER A 10 23.99 2.97 -48.38
CA SER A 10 24.13 3.72 -47.13
C SER A 10 22.81 4.11 -46.52
N CYS A 11 21.77 3.40 -46.88
CA CYS A 11 20.44 3.70 -46.33
C CYS A 11 20.05 2.65 -45.30
N ILE A 12 20.59 2.77 -44.10
CA ILE A 12 20.10 2.33 -43.08
C ILE A 12 20.01 1.86 -42.09
N LEU A 13 19.44 1.47 -41.40
CA LEU A 13 19.24 0.93 -40.06
C LEU A 13 19.26 1.99 -38.95
N ILE A 14 18.33 2.93 -39.07
CA ILE A 14 17.77 3.53 -37.89
C ILE A 14 16.83 2.47 -37.29
N ILE A 15 17.40 1.50 -36.59
CA ILE A 15 16.64 0.68 -35.65
C ILE A 15 16.29 1.60 -34.51
N SER A 16 15.08 2.12 -34.54
CA SER A 16 14.46 2.76 -33.39
C SER A 16 14.33 1.67 -32.31
N VAL A 17 15.28 1.63 -31.40
CA VAL A 17 15.13 0.92 -30.14
C VAL A 17 14.04 1.67 -29.39
N TYR A 18 12.80 1.25 -29.58
CA TYR A 18 11.76 1.55 -28.63
C TYR A 18 12.19 0.86 -27.35
N ALA A 19 12.75 1.62 -26.43
CA ALA A 19 12.90 1.18 -25.07
C ALA A 19 11.47 0.93 -24.58
N GLN A 20 11.05 -0.33 -24.63
CA GLN A 20 9.90 -0.79 -23.89
C GLN A 20 10.31 -0.60 -22.44
N SER A 21 9.82 0.45 -21.82
CA SER A 21 9.85 0.56 -20.37
C SER A 21 8.99 -0.59 -19.87
N ASP A 22 9.63 -1.67 -19.46
CA ASP A 22 8.94 -2.73 -18.75
C ASP A 22 8.12 -2.05 -17.64
N PRO A 23 6.80 -2.29 -17.57
CA PRO A 23 6.00 -1.75 -16.49
C PRO A 23 6.64 -2.22 -15.18
N ALA A 24 6.97 -1.27 -14.32
CA ALA A 24 7.60 -1.59 -13.04
C ALA A 24 6.80 -2.71 -12.36
N PRO A 25 7.46 -3.75 -11.83
CA PRO A 25 6.78 -4.92 -11.30
C PRO A 25 5.70 -4.48 -10.31
N LYS A 26 4.49 -4.97 -10.52
CA LYS A 26 3.35 -4.71 -9.64
C LYS A 26 3.68 -5.20 -8.25
N PRO A 27 3.52 -4.37 -7.21
CA PRO A 27 3.75 -4.82 -5.85
C PRO A 27 2.76 -5.93 -5.47
N PRO A 28 3.18 -6.93 -4.70
CA PRO A 28 2.28 -7.99 -4.28
C PRO A 28 1.15 -7.42 -3.41
N SER A 29 -0.06 -7.91 -3.61
CA SER A 29 -1.25 -7.46 -2.88
C SER A 29 -1.11 -7.68 -1.36
N SER A 30 -0.28 -8.63 -0.95
CA SER A 30 0.06 -8.88 0.46
C SER A 30 0.74 -7.71 1.16
N ASP A 31 1.41 -6.80 0.43
CA ASP A 31 2.06 -5.64 1.01
C ASP A 31 1.06 -4.69 1.70
N PHE A 32 -0.16 -4.64 1.18
CA PHE A 32 -1.22 -3.76 1.67
C PHE A 32 -1.97 -4.34 2.87
N VAL A 33 -1.88 -5.65 3.07
CA VAL A 33 -2.57 -6.35 4.16
C VAL A 33 -2.06 -5.87 5.52
N GLY A 34 -2.99 -5.56 6.42
CA GLY A 34 -2.69 -5.14 7.78
C GLY A 34 -3.75 -4.21 8.36
N ARG A 35 -3.55 -3.84 9.60
CA ARG A 35 -4.38 -2.88 10.31
C ARG A 35 -3.74 -1.50 10.25
N TYR A 36 -4.56 -0.50 9.94
CA TYR A 36 -4.15 0.90 9.88
C TYR A 36 -4.96 1.69 10.89
N VAL A 37 -4.28 2.36 11.80
CA VAL A 37 -4.87 3.10 12.92
C VAL A 37 -4.84 4.59 12.62
N PHE A 38 -5.95 5.26 12.85
CA PHE A 38 -6.11 6.70 12.68
C PHE A 38 -5.97 7.46 14.02
N PRO A 39 -5.69 8.75 13.97
CA PRO A 39 -5.65 9.59 15.16
C PRO A 39 -7.00 9.63 15.91
N GLU A 40 -6.97 9.94 17.19
CA GLU A 40 -8.17 10.18 17.99
C GLU A 40 -9.05 11.26 17.36
N GLY A 41 -10.36 11.05 17.39
CA GLY A 41 -11.34 11.95 16.78
C GLY A 41 -11.64 11.67 15.32
N SER A 42 -10.99 10.69 14.70
CA SER A 42 -11.34 10.22 13.35
C SER A 42 -12.71 9.54 13.34
N VAL A 43 -13.42 9.64 12.22
CA VAL A 43 -14.76 9.01 12.04
C VAL A 43 -14.74 7.50 12.17
N VAL A 44 -13.60 6.88 11.94
CA VAL A 44 -13.33 5.48 12.28
C VAL A 44 -11.97 5.40 12.97
N PRO A 45 -11.81 4.56 14.00
CA PRO A 45 -10.54 4.45 14.74
C PRO A 45 -9.47 3.71 13.94
N ASP A 46 -9.87 2.76 13.12
CA ASP A 46 -8.97 1.96 12.31
C ASP A 46 -9.68 1.32 11.11
N VAL A 47 -8.87 0.84 10.18
CA VAL A 47 -9.30 -0.03 9.09
C VAL A 47 -8.39 -1.24 9.01
N THR A 48 -8.95 -2.38 8.63
CA THR A 48 -8.18 -3.61 8.38
C THR A 48 -8.29 -3.94 6.89
N VAL A 49 -7.15 -4.10 6.25
CA VAL A 49 -7.04 -4.57 4.87
C VAL A 49 -6.66 -6.04 4.87
N ALA A 50 -7.43 -6.85 4.17
CA ALA A 50 -7.22 -8.28 4.06
C ALA A 50 -7.34 -8.75 2.60
N LEU A 51 -6.74 -9.90 2.29
CA LEU A 51 -6.93 -10.60 1.03
C LEU A 51 -8.15 -11.49 1.12
N SER A 52 -9.02 -11.38 0.12
CA SER A 52 -10.13 -12.31 -0.12
C SER A 52 -9.92 -12.94 -1.50
N GLY A 53 -9.25 -14.08 -1.54
CA GLY A 53 -8.70 -14.62 -2.78
C GLY A 53 -7.58 -13.73 -3.32
N GLU A 54 -7.75 -13.21 -4.52
CA GLU A 54 -6.81 -12.25 -5.14
C GLU A 54 -7.23 -10.79 -4.93
N ALA A 55 -8.43 -10.55 -4.43
CA ALA A 55 -8.98 -9.22 -4.19
C ALA A 55 -8.62 -8.71 -2.79
N LEU A 56 -8.40 -7.41 -2.68
CA LEU A 56 -8.26 -6.74 -1.40
C LEU A 56 -9.62 -6.26 -0.90
N THR A 57 -9.87 -6.44 0.39
CA THR A 57 -11.04 -5.94 1.09
C THR A 57 -10.60 -5.08 2.27
N MET A 58 -11.22 -3.94 2.45
CA MET A 58 -11.02 -3.05 3.59
C MET A 58 -12.25 -3.12 4.50
N THR A 59 -12.03 -3.32 5.78
CA THR A 59 -13.09 -3.39 6.80
C THR A 59 -12.83 -2.36 7.89
N SER A 60 -13.88 -1.67 8.30
CA SER A 60 -13.86 -0.69 9.40
C SER A 60 -15.14 -0.76 10.23
N ALA A 61 -15.27 0.07 11.25
CA ALA A 61 -16.52 0.22 12.01
C ALA A 61 -17.69 0.72 11.12
N ALA A 62 -17.40 1.40 10.02
CA ALA A 62 -18.41 1.86 9.06
C ALA A 62 -18.88 0.76 8.09
N GLY A 63 -18.19 -0.37 8.03
CA GLY A 63 -18.51 -1.50 7.16
C GLY A 63 -17.30 -2.02 6.39
N ALA A 64 -17.58 -2.90 5.44
CA ALA A 64 -16.57 -3.49 4.57
C ALA A 64 -16.73 -2.98 3.13
N SER A 65 -15.63 -2.87 2.41
CA SER A 65 -15.60 -2.48 1.00
C SER A 65 -14.54 -3.26 0.24
N ALA A 66 -14.84 -3.59 -1.01
CA ALA A 66 -13.84 -4.08 -1.93
C ALA A 66 -12.90 -2.93 -2.32
N LEU A 67 -11.62 -3.26 -2.51
CA LEU A 67 -10.61 -2.37 -3.04
C LEU A 67 -10.30 -2.76 -4.48
N THR A 68 -10.55 -1.84 -5.41
CA THR A 68 -10.22 -2.01 -6.82
C THR A 68 -9.00 -1.18 -7.17
N GLU A 69 -8.00 -1.79 -7.77
CA GLU A 69 -6.76 -1.11 -8.14
C GLU A 69 -7.02 0.01 -9.15
N LEU A 70 -6.58 1.21 -8.80
CA LEU A 70 -6.60 2.38 -9.66
C LEU A 70 -5.19 2.75 -10.14
N GLY A 71 -4.18 2.40 -9.38
CA GLY A 71 -2.78 2.64 -9.66
C GLY A 71 -1.90 1.79 -8.76
N ARG A 72 -0.58 1.94 -8.86
CA ARG A 72 0.39 1.08 -8.20
C ARG A 72 0.16 0.87 -6.69
N ASP A 73 -0.12 1.96 -5.96
CA ASP A 73 -0.36 1.96 -4.51
C ASP A 73 -1.69 2.68 -4.19
N THR A 74 -2.58 2.77 -5.20
CA THR A 74 -3.83 3.51 -5.12
C THR A 74 -5.00 2.60 -5.49
N PHE A 75 -6.04 2.63 -4.66
CA PHE A 75 -7.22 1.78 -4.80
C PHE A 75 -8.50 2.61 -4.66
N THR A 76 -9.51 2.25 -5.43
CA THR A 76 -10.87 2.74 -5.22
C THR A 76 -11.54 1.94 -4.10
N ILE A 77 -12.16 2.64 -3.16
CA ILE A 77 -12.99 2.05 -2.11
C ILE A 77 -14.42 2.02 -2.64
N VAL A 78 -14.85 0.88 -3.14
CA VAL A 78 -16.07 0.77 -3.95
C VAL A 78 -17.33 1.20 -3.20
N GLU A 79 -17.58 0.65 -2.01
CA GLU A 79 -18.81 0.88 -1.24
C GLU A 79 -18.92 2.31 -0.69
N PHE A 80 -17.79 2.98 -0.51
CA PHE A 80 -17.74 4.33 0.05
C PHE A 80 -17.40 5.41 -0.97
N SER A 81 -17.35 5.05 -2.27
CA SER A 81 -17.02 5.98 -3.36
C SER A 81 -15.78 6.82 -3.06
N GLY A 82 -14.77 6.17 -2.51
CA GLY A 82 -13.55 6.81 -2.03
C GLY A 82 -12.29 6.27 -2.69
N VAL A 83 -11.16 6.81 -2.27
CA VAL A 83 -9.83 6.41 -2.71
C VAL A 83 -8.96 6.13 -1.49
N ALA A 84 -8.19 5.06 -1.56
CA ALA A 84 -7.14 4.72 -0.60
C ALA A 84 -5.78 4.77 -1.31
N ILE A 85 -4.88 5.58 -0.78
CA ILE A 85 -3.51 5.72 -1.27
C ILE A 85 -2.58 5.17 -0.19
N PHE A 86 -1.90 4.08 -0.49
CA PHE A 86 -0.94 3.50 0.43
C PHE A 86 0.42 4.17 0.27
N LYS A 87 1.02 4.55 1.39
CA LYS A 87 2.33 5.20 1.44
C LYS A 87 3.39 4.19 1.85
N ARG A 88 4.54 4.25 1.19
CA ARG A 88 5.69 3.41 1.50
C ARG A 88 6.76 4.20 2.26
N GLY A 89 7.39 3.53 3.20
CA GLY A 89 8.57 4.06 3.90
C GLY A 89 9.86 3.92 3.08
N GLU A 90 10.96 4.30 3.68
CA GLU A 90 12.30 4.19 3.07
C GLU A 90 12.68 2.74 2.74
N ASP A 91 12.18 1.78 3.51
CA ASP A 91 12.33 0.33 3.30
C ASP A 91 11.44 -0.23 2.18
N LYS A 92 10.72 0.65 1.44
CA LYS A 92 9.74 0.33 0.39
C LYS A 92 8.53 -0.48 0.86
N LYS A 93 8.37 -0.73 2.15
CA LYS A 93 7.20 -1.37 2.74
C LYS A 93 6.08 -0.37 2.96
N VAL A 94 4.85 -0.84 2.81
CA VAL A 94 3.67 -0.02 3.11
C VAL A 94 3.60 0.21 4.61
N ASN A 95 3.62 1.47 5.02
CA ASN A 95 3.61 1.87 6.43
C ASN A 95 2.45 2.81 6.81
N ALA A 96 1.75 3.37 5.83
CA ALA A 96 0.64 4.25 6.07
C ALA A 96 -0.41 4.16 4.95
N VAL A 97 -1.60 4.69 5.20
CA VAL A 97 -2.67 4.84 4.23
C VAL A 97 -3.30 6.23 4.35
N HIS A 98 -3.56 6.84 3.23
CA HIS A 98 -4.34 8.05 3.10
C HIS A 98 -5.68 7.68 2.45
N ILE A 99 -6.79 8.02 3.08
CA ILE A 99 -8.13 7.70 2.61
C ILE A 99 -8.92 8.99 2.42
N GLU A 100 -9.52 9.11 1.25
CA GLU A 100 -10.51 10.14 0.96
C GLU A 100 -11.82 9.45 0.59
N ALA A 101 -12.84 9.58 1.42
CA ALA A 101 -14.14 8.96 1.19
C ALA A 101 -15.26 9.78 1.80
N GLN A 102 -16.37 9.98 1.07
CA GLN A 102 -17.57 10.67 1.56
C GLN A 102 -17.31 12.05 2.19
N GLY A 103 -16.29 12.77 1.71
CA GLY A 103 -15.91 14.09 2.24
C GLY A 103 -14.99 14.05 3.47
N TYR A 104 -14.61 12.88 3.94
CA TYR A 104 -13.63 12.70 5.01
C TYR A 104 -12.25 12.41 4.45
N VAL A 105 -11.24 12.93 5.12
CA VAL A 105 -9.83 12.67 4.86
C VAL A 105 -9.21 12.04 6.09
N LEU A 106 -8.61 10.87 5.95
CA LEU A 106 -8.06 10.07 7.02
C LEU A 106 -6.63 9.65 6.69
N ASP A 107 -5.69 9.94 7.58
CA ASP A 107 -4.31 9.48 7.49
C ASP A 107 -4.04 8.45 8.58
N GLY A 108 -3.84 7.19 8.20
CA GLY A 108 -3.62 6.07 9.12
C GLY A 108 -2.21 5.53 9.04
N GLN A 109 -1.69 5.06 10.18
CA GLN A 109 -0.41 4.37 10.26
C GLN A 109 -0.63 2.87 10.33
N LYS A 110 0.13 2.11 9.54
CA LYS A 110 0.10 0.65 9.57
C LYS A 110 0.66 0.16 10.89
N GLN A 111 -0.14 -0.59 11.62
CA GLN A 111 0.31 -1.26 12.82
C GLN A 111 1.25 -2.40 12.41
N SER A 112 2.50 -2.34 12.84
CA SER A 112 3.43 -3.44 12.60
C SER A 112 2.95 -4.69 13.33
N SER A 113 2.69 -5.75 12.59
CA SER A 113 2.29 -7.06 13.12
C SER A 113 3.43 -7.80 13.86
N GLY A 114 4.48 -7.09 14.23
CA GLY A 114 5.69 -7.64 14.80
C GLY A 114 5.92 -7.38 16.28
N ALA A 115 5.00 -6.74 16.97
CA ALA A 115 5.13 -6.52 18.39
C ALA A 115 3.78 -6.69 19.08
N TRP A 116 3.32 -7.92 19.20
CA TRP A 116 2.72 -8.28 20.45
C TRP A 116 3.88 -8.28 21.47
N SER A 117 4.39 -7.13 21.72
CA SER A 117 5.06 -6.85 22.96
C SER A 117 3.98 -7.01 24.01
N PHE A 118 3.78 -8.23 24.46
CA PHE A 118 3.22 -8.50 25.76
C PHE A 118 4.22 -7.96 26.78
N THR A 119 4.41 -6.67 26.76
CA THR A 119 4.83 -5.99 27.94
C THR A 119 3.59 -6.03 28.85
N TYR A 120 3.30 -7.25 29.33
CA TYR A 120 2.66 -7.34 30.60
C TYR A 120 3.61 -6.59 31.52
N TYR A 121 3.22 -5.39 31.88
CA TYR A 121 3.70 -4.81 33.10
C TYR A 121 3.31 -5.80 34.19
N LEU A 122 4.18 -6.77 34.43
CA LEU A 122 4.29 -7.39 35.71
C LEU A 122 4.67 -6.21 36.61
N ARG A 123 3.67 -5.43 37.03
CA ARG A 123 3.80 -4.65 38.25
C ARG A 123 4.15 -5.69 39.30
N PRO A 124 5.39 -5.74 39.77
CA PRO A 124 5.65 -6.53 40.95
C PRO A 124 4.70 -5.97 41.98
N ASN A 125 3.78 -6.81 42.44
CA ASN A 125 2.88 -6.46 43.51
C ASN A 125 3.76 -6.20 44.73
N ARG A 126 4.08 -4.93 44.98
CA ARG A 126 4.90 -4.51 46.13
C ARG A 126 4.24 -4.83 47.44
N ASP A 127 2.96 -5.20 47.41
CA ASP A 127 2.18 -5.42 48.63
C ASP A 127 2.43 -6.79 49.27
N LEU A 128 3.18 -7.68 48.59
CA LEU A 128 3.51 -8.99 49.16
C LEU A 128 4.80 -9.01 49.99
N LEU A 129 5.56 -7.93 50.02
CA LEU A 129 6.83 -7.87 50.80
C LEU A 129 6.72 -7.14 52.13
N LEU A 130 5.55 -6.65 52.51
CA LEU A 130 5.35 -5.93 53.78
C LEU A 130 4.51 -6.70 54.83
N LYS A 131 4.33 -8.01 54.65
CA LYS A 131 3.74 -8.85 55.68
C LYS A 131 4.82 -9.68 56.35
N LYS A 132 5.49 -9.04 57.28
CA LYS A 132 6.26 -9.71 58.34
C LYS A 132 5.73 -9.25 59.67
#